data_0f3daafcad3377994dda0f5a8dc60538
#
_entry.id   0f3daafcad3377994dda0f5a8dc60538
#
_cell.length_a   1.000
_cell.length_b   1.000
_cell.length_c   1.000
_cell.angle_alpha   90.00
_cell.angle_beta   90.00
_cell.angle_gamma   90.00
#
_symmetry.space_group_name_H-M   'P 1'
#
loop_
_entity.id
_entity.type
_entity.pdbx_description
1 polymer ?
#
loop_
_entity_poly.entity_id
_entity_poly.type
_entity_poly.pdbx_seq_one_letter_code
_entity_poly.pdbx_strand_id
1 'polypeptide(L)'
;MEKEGKYIYCIIASSMDRMFGPLGIGGRKEDVLTVSYNDLSMVVSSHPLGKVAVNRDNLLTHERIIEKVMQEFDSVLPVRFGTFAASADEIRNLLGRRYCPEDS
;
A
#
# COMPACT_ATOMS: atom_id res chain seq x y z
N MET A 1 13.13 -19.97 1.61
CA MET A 1 12.79 -18.90 2.40
C MET A 1 12.20 -17.81 1.58
N GLU A 2 11.05 -17.32 1.95
CA GLU A 2 10.42 -16.29 1.17
C GLU A 2 10.91 -14.93 1.58
N LYS A 3 11.08 -14.03 0.64
CA LYS A 3 11.44 -12.67 0.97
C LYS A 3 10.23 -11.89 1.33
N GLU A 4 10.32 -11.07 2.37
CA GLU A 4 9.25 -10.17 2.72
C GLU A 4 9.30 -8.95 1.84
N GLY A 5 8.17 -8.50 1.44
CA GLY A 5 8.04 -7.25 0.68
C GLY A 5 6.89 -6.45 1.22
N LYS A 6 6.43 -5.48 0.44
CA LYS A 6 5.32 -4.62 0.82
C LYS A 6 4.21 -4.76 -0.19
N TYR A 7 3.03 -5.17 0.28
CA TYR A 7 1.85 -5.23 -0.55
C TYR A 7 1.20 -3.86 -0.53
N ILE A 8 0.89 -3.32 -1.70
CA ILE A 8 0.43 -1.94 -1.84
C ILE A 8 -1.07 -1.90 -2.08
N TYR A 9 -1.79 -1.09 -1.30
CA TYR A 9 -3.23 -0.96 -1.43
C TYR A 9 -3.64 0.31 -2.19
N CYS A 10 -3.05 1.43 -1.86
CA CYS A 10 -3.42 2.70 -2.49
C CYS A 10 -2.38 3.77 -2.18
N ILE A 11 -2.54 4.92 -2.82
CA ILE A 11 -1.66 6.06 -2.62
C ILE A 11 -2.53 7.21 -2.13
N ILE A 12 -2.04 7.94 -1.14
CA ILE A 12 -2.77 9.08 -0.59
C ILE A 12 -1.92 10.33 -0.67
N ALA A 13 -2.58 11.48 -0.75
CA ALA A 13 -1.89 12.75 -0.78
C ALA A 13 -1.73 13.25 0.66
N SER A 14 -0.78 12.68 1.36
CA SER A 14 -0.53 13.01 2.75
C SER A 14 0.89 12.63 3.10
N SER A 15 1.54 13.45 3.92
CA SER A 15 2.88 13.12 4.39
C SER A 15 2.85 12.62 5.82
N MET A 16 1.65 12.41 6.40
CA MET A 16 1.57 11.95 7.78
C MET A 16 1.72 10.46 7.86
N ASP A 17 2.44 9.98 8.84
CA ASP A 17 2.52 8.56 9.10
C ASP A 17 1.22 8.12 9.74
N ARG A 18 0.71 7.00 9.31
CA ARG A 18 -0.56 6.50 9.78
C ARG A 18 -0.51 4.98 9.86
N MET A 19 -1.11 4.42 10.89
CA MET A 19 -1.24 2.96 11.01
C MET A 19 -2.73 2.64 11.11
N PHE A 20 -3.21 1.77 10.25
CA PHE A 20 -4.64 1.45 10.20
C PHE A 20 -4.99 0.19 10.99
N GLY A 21 -4.00 -0.50 11.53
CA GLY A 21 -4.25 -1.67 12.37
C GLY A 21 -3.89 -2.97 11.67
N PRO A 22 -4.09 -4.10 12.35
CA PRO A 22 -3.66 -5.40 11.84
C PRO A 22 -4.66 -5.95 10.85
N LEU A 23 -4.77 -5.32 9.69
CA LEU A 23 -5.75 -5.65 8.68
C LEU A 23 -5.14 -6.23 7.41
N GLY A 24 -3.86 -6.55 7.44
CA GLY A 24 -3.13 -6.94 6.23
C GLY A 24 -3.68 -8.14 5.51
N ILE A 25 -3.48 -8.13 4.19
CA ILE A 25 -3.98 -9.16 3.31
C ILE A 25 -3.25 -10.49 3.53
N GLY A 26 -3.83 -11.57 3.05
CA GLY A 26 -3.20 -12.89 3.10
C GLY A 26 -3.45 -13.66 4.37
N GLY A 27 -4.33 -13.17 5.24
CA GLY A 27 -4.63 -13.88 6.47
C GLY A 27 -3.61 -13.73 7.58
N ARG A 28 -2.52 -12.98 7.32
CA ARG A 28 -1.48 -12.80 8.32
C ARG A 28 -1.79 -11.67 9.28
N LYS A 29 -2.72 -10.79 8.92
CA LYS A 29 -3.11 -9.66 9.74
C LYS A 29 -1.93 -8.81 10.15
N GLU A 30 -1.03 -8.55 9.21
CA GLU A 30 0.06 -7.63 9.45
C GLU A 30 -0.47 -6.21 9.54
N ASP A 31 0.28 -5.33 10.18
CA ASP A 31 -0.16 -3.95 10.30
C ASP A 31 -0.18 -3.26 8.94
N VAL A 32 -1.25 -2.54 8.68
CA VAL A 32 -1.38 -1.71 7.49
C VAL A 32 -0.94 -0.30 7.87
N LEU A 33 0.06 0.19 7.17
CA LEU A 33 0.64 1.49 7.51
C LEU A 33 1.06 2.25 6.27
N THR A 34 1.57 3.46 6.45
CA THR A 34 1.97 4.29 5.31
C THR A 34 3.48 4.37 5.19
N VAL A 35 3.94 4.47 3.95
CA VAL A 35 5.33 4.80 3.65
C VAL A 35 5.29 6.09 2.84
N SER A 36 5.90 7.14 3.37
CA SER A 36 5.76 8.47 2.78
C SER A 36 6.99 8.93 2.01
N TYR A 37 6.74 9.76 1.00
CA TYR A 37 7.82 10.44 0.30
C TYR A 37 7.27 11.77 -0.15
N ASN A 38 7.81 12.84 0.37
CA ASN A 38 7.31 14.21 0.14
C ASN A 38 5.83 14.29 0.57
N ASP A 39 4.94 14.69 -0.30
CA ASP A 39 3.54 14.88 0.03
C ASP A 39 2.67 13.66 -0.30
N LEU A 40 3.29 12.54 -0.62
CA LEU A 40 2.54 11.34 -0.98
C LEU A 40 2.91 10.19 -0.07
N SER A 41 1.98 9.27 0.12
CA SER A 41 2.24 8.06 0.89
C SER A 41 1.58 6.88 0.22
N MET A 42 2.19 5.72 0.32
CA MET A 42 1.56 4.47 -0.09
C MET A 42 1.09 3.73 1.16
N VAL A 43 -0.11 3.20 1.09
CA VAL A 43 -0.68 2.39 2.17
C VAL A 43 -0.31 0.94 1.88
N VAL A 44 0.42 0.33 2.78
CA VAL A 44 1.04 -0.98 2.53
C VAL A 44 0.97 -1.88 3.77
N SER A 45 1.20 -3.16 3.56
CA SER A 45 1.43 -4.09 4.67
C SER A 45 2.52 -5.07 4.26
N SER A 46 3.17 -5.68 5.23
CA SER A 46 4.20 -6.67 4.95
C SER A 46 3.57 -7.96 4.43
N HIS A 47 4.17 -8.54 3.41
CA HIS A 47 3.68 -9.77 2.83
C HIS A 47 4.83 -10.39 2.04
N PRO A 48 4.97 -11.71 2.01
CA PRO A 48 6.02 -12.32 1.19
C PRO A 48 5.88 -11.89 -0.27
N LEU A 49 7.00 -11.60 -0.90
CA LEU A 49 6.99 -11.22 -2.30
C LEU A 49 6.50 -12.38 -3.14
N GLY A 50 5.85 -12.05 -4.22
CA GLY A 50 5.35 -13.05 -5.12
C GLY A 50 3.87 -12.88 -5.34
N LYS A 51 3.14 -13.95 -5.37
CA LYS A 51 1.74 -13.86 -5.66
C LYS A 51 0.90 -13.91 -4.43
N VAL A 52 -0.09 -13.04 -4.37
CA VAL A 52 -1.13 -13.16 -3.37
C VAL A 52 -2.30 -13.87 -4.06
N ALA A 53 -2.91 -14.82 -3.38
CA ALA A 53 -3.98 -15.61 -3.99
C ALA A 53 -5.16 -14.74 -4.39
N VAL A 54 -5.70 -14.99 -5.58
CA VAL A 54 -6.88 -14.28 -6.05
C VAL A 54 -8.08 -15.05 -5.54
N ASN A 55 -8.55 -14.70 -4.38
CA ASN A 55 -9.73 -15.33 -3.79
C ASN A 55 -10.61 -14.25 -3.18
N ARG A 56 -11.79 -14.65 -2.78
CA ARG A 56 -12.78 -13.69 -2.28
C ARG A 56 -12.28 -12.93 -1.07
N ASP A 57 -11.65 -13.63 -0.12
CA ASP A 57 -11.21 -12.97 1.10
C ASP A 57 -10.14 -11.94 0.82
N ASN A 58 -9.19 -12.24 -0.03
CA ASN A 58 -8.12 -11.30 -0.33
C ASN A 58 -8.64 -10.10 -1.13
N LEU A 59 -9.54 -10.35 -2.08
CA LEU A 59 -10.13 -9.25 -2.85
C LEU A 59 -10.93 -8.33 -1.95
N LEU A 60 -11.71 -8.89 -1.04
CA LEU A 60 -12.50 -8.08 -0.12
C LEU A 60 -11.62 -7.30 0.85
N THR A 61 -10.54 -7.92 1.32
CA THR A 61 -9.61 -7.25 2.22
C THR A 61 -8.99 -6.04 1.54
N HIS A 62 -8.54 -6.22 0.30
CA HIS A 62 -7.93 -5.13 -0.45
C HIS A 62 -8.92 -3.96 -0.59
N GLU A 63 -10.17 -4.26 -0.95
CA GLU A 63 -11.16 -3.21 -1.11
C GLU A 63 -11.56 -2.57 0.20
N ARG A 64 -11.67 -3.34 1.25
CA ARG A 64 -12.03 -2.78 2.56
C ARG A 64 -10.99 -1.82 3.07
N ILE A 65 -9.72 -2.12 2.82
CA ILE A 65 -8.65 -1.22 3.25
C ILE A 65 -8.72 0.08 2.45
N ILE A 66 -8.95 -0.01 1.14
CA ILE A 66 -9.10 1.20 0.32
C ILE A 66 -10.28 2.03 0.81
N GLU A 67 -11.40 1.37 1.12
CA GLU A 67 -12.58 2.10 1.60
C GLU A 67 -12.32 2.77 2.93
N LYS A 68 -11.60 2.09 3.83
CA LYS A 68 -11.27 2.67 5.11
C LYS A 68 -10.40 3.91 4.95
N VAL A 69 -9.45 3.84 4.03
CA VAL A 69 -8.58 4.98 3.75
C VAL A 69 -9.39 6.13 3.14
N MET A 70 -10.33 5.81 2.26
CA MET A 70 -11.17 6.84 1.65
C MET A 70 -12.04 7.56 2.65
N GLN A 71 -12.34 6.94 3.77
CA GLN A 71 -13.11 7.61 4.81
C GLN A 71 -12.30 8.65 5.55
N GLU A 72 -10.98 8.53 5.52
CA GLU A 72 -10.11 9.44 6.26
C GLU A 72 -9.38 10.44 5.37
N PHE A 73 -9.23 10.17 4.10
CA PHE A 73 -8.46 11.04 3.21
C PHE A 73 -9.29 11.38 1.98
N ASP A 74 -9.16 12.61 1.51
CA ASP A 74 -9.95 13.05 0.36
C ASP A 74 -9.38 12.58 -0.95
N SER A 75 -8.09 12.49 -1.07
CA SER A 75 -7.45 12.10 -2.33
C SER A 75 -6.82 10.74 -2.18
N VAL A 76 -7.46 9.74 -2.72
CA VAL A 76 -6.97 8.36 -2.65
C VAL A 76 -6.93 7.80 -4.06
N LEU A 77 -5.76 7.27 -4.45
CA LEU A 77 -5.60 6.64 -5.73
C LEU A 77 -5.45 5.13 -5.51
N PRO A 78 -6.45 4.33 -5.83
CA PRO A 78 -6.36 2.88 -5.61
C PRO A 78 -5.30 2.26 -6.49
N VAL A 79 -4.62 1.25 -5.96
CA VAL A 79 -3.61 0.52 -6.71
C VAL A 79 -4.17 -0.86 -7.01
N ARG A 80 -3.78 -1.39 -8.17
CA ARG A 80 -4.29 -2.67 -8.61
C ARG A 80 -3.99 -3.79 -7.61
N PHE A 81 -4.93 -4.68 -7.43
CA PHE A 81 -4.74 -5.87 -6.60
C PHE A 81 -3.50 -6.64 -7.07
N GLY A 82 -2.70 -7.05 -6.13
CA GLY A 82 -1.51 -7.85 -6.44
C GLY A 82 -0.25 -7.05 -6.71
N THR A 83 -0.22 -5.78 -6.36
CA THR A 83 0.96 -4.94 -6.57
C THR A 83 1.87 -4.98 -5.35
N PHE A 84 3.15 -5.24 -5.59
CA PHE A 84 4.14 -5.33 -4.52
C PHE A 84 5.31 -4.40 -4.76
N ALA A 85 5.98 -4.03 -3.67
CA ALA A 85 7.31 -3.41 -3.73
C ALA A 85 8.24 -4.24 -2.87
N ALA A 86 9.50 -4.26 -3.20
CA ALA A 86 10.46 -5.07 -2.47
C ALA A 86 10.78 -4.50 -1.10
N SER A 87 10.68 -3.18 -0.95
CA SER A 87 11.05 -2.54 0.30
C SER A 87 10.46 -1.14 0.37
N ALA A 88 10.57 -0.52 1.53
CA ALA A 88 10.15 0.87 1.69
C ALA A 88 10.96 1.81 0.81
N ASP A 89 12.24 1.50 0.57
CA ASP A 89 13.05 2.33 -0.31
C ASP A 89 12.53 2.27 -1.73
N GLU A 90 12.11 1.12 -2.19
CA GLU A 90 11.53 1.02 -3.52
C GLU A 90 10.24 1.82 -3.62
N ILE A 91 9.44 1.83 -2.57
CA ILE A 91 8.21 2.61 -2.54
C ILE A 91 8.54 4.10 -2.69
N ARG A 92 9.55 4.59 -1.98
CA ARG A 92 9.96 5.99 -2.08
C ARG A 92 10.46 6.32 -3.47
N ASN A 93 11.18 5.40 -4.09
CA ASN A 93 11.63 5.59 -5.46
C ASN A 93 10.47 5.65 -6.43
N LEU A 94 9.48 4.80 -6.25
CA LEU A 94 8.31 4.81 -7.11
C LEU A 94 7.52 6.10 -6.97
N LEU A 95 7.32 6.56 -5.74
CA LEU A 95 6.61 7.81 -5.51
C LEU A 95 7.37 8.99 -6.12
N GLY A 96 8.68 9.00 -5.98
CA GLY A 96 9.49 10.09 -6.53
C GLY A 96 9.50 10.13 -8.03
N ARG A 97 9.53 8.93 -8.70
CA ARG A 97 9.57 8.89 -10.14
C ARG A 97 8.25 9.08 -10.79
N ARG A 98 7.22 8.38 -10.28
CA ARG A 98 5.94 8.32 -10.97
C ARG A 98 5.06 9.49 -10.68
N TYR A 99 5.22 10.12 -9.51
CA TYR A 99 4.28 11.09 -9.07
C TYR A 99 4.92 12.45 -8.84
N CYS A 100 6.14 12.64 -9.35
CA CYS A 100 6.79 13.93 -9.27
C CYS A 100 6.28 14.81 -10.40
N PRO A 101 5.64 15.91 -10.11
CA PRO A 101 4.94 16.62 -11.13
C PRO A 101 5.82 17.28 -12.15
N GLU A 102 7.00 17.67 -11.83
CA GLU A 102 7.70 18.29 -12.75
C GLU A 102 8.59 17.51 -13.48
N ASP A 103 8.64 16.34 -13.40
CA ASP A 103 9.49 15.60 -13.99
C ASP A 103 9.33 15.45 -15.27
N SER A 104 8.94 16.01 -15.79
CA SER A 104 8.77 16.00 -17.08
C SER A 104 9.79 15.48 -17.88
#